data_2be1d301fa31e8d69e3f42ee5ca24f8d
#
_entry.id   2be1d301fa31e8d69e3f42ee5ca24f8d
#
_cell.length_a   1.000
_cell.length_b   1.000
_cell.length_c   1.000
_cell.angle_alpha   90.00
_cell.angle_beta   90.00
_cell.angle_gamma   90.00
#
_symmetry.space_group_name_H-M   'P 1'
#
loop_
_entity.id
_entity.type
_entity.pdbx_description
1 polymer ?
#
loop_
_entity_poly.entity_id
_entity_poly.type
_entity_poly.pdbx_seq_one_letter_code
_entity_poly.pdbx_strand_id
1 'polypeptide(L)'
;MDLQLQGVAARHPAARPEADPSLQPLDLKIGAGEQVAVIGASGAGKTTLLQVLALAMRPAAGTLSVGELKPWALPRRALQRLRGQLFLAPQVPPLPPRQRVVTAVLAGRLPAMSLLASVRSLFYPSDIPAAHDALDRFDVADKLFERVDRLSGGERQRVGLARALVSPARLWLVDEPLSALDPVHARQALDAMTQAARERGATLVTTMHQVDLALAAFPRILGLREGRLLFDLPTEQVDRALLERLYAQHEDELDGGAGPQHASQPQAAVPAPVVMHCR
;
A
#
# COMPACT_ATOMS: atom_id res chain seq x y z
N MET A 1 13.46 -6.39 6.71
CA MET A 1 14.04 -5.03 6.69
C MET A 1 13.47 -4.31 7.89
N ASP A 2 14.34 -3.88 8.83
CA ASP A 2 13.87 -3.24 10.07
C ASP A 2 13.54 -1.78 9.86
N LEU A 3 12.47 -1.33 10.49
CA LEU A 3 12.03 0.06 10.49
C LEU A 3 11.98 0.57 11.93
N GLN A 4 12.48 1.77 12.15
CA GLN A 4 12.40 2.44 13.44
C GLN A 4 12.01 3.91 13.26
N LEU A 5 10.92 4.29 13.89
CA LEU A 5 10.44 5.67 14.01
C LEU A 5 10.69 6.15 15.43
N GLN A 6 11.23 7.35 15.58
CA GLN A 6 11.49 7.99 16.88
C GLN A 6 10.94 9.42 16.84
N GLY A 7 9.85 9.66 17.56
CA GLY A 7 9.15 10.94 17.62
C GLY A 7 8.70 11.44 16.23
N VAL A 8 8.37 10.51 15.31
CA VAL A 8 8.05 10.87 13.93
C VAL A 8 6.68 11.52 13.85
N ALA A 9 6.65 12.75 13.33
CA ALA A 9 5.43 13.45 12.97
C ALA A 9 5.42 13.74 11.47
N ALA A 10 4.24 13.73 10.85
CA ALA A 10 4.10 14.01 9.44
C ALA A 10 2.83 14.81 9.14
N ARG A 11 2.91 15.68 8.14
CA ARG A 11 1.79 16.47 7.63
C ARG A 11 1.56 16.08 6.17
N HIS A 12 0.30 15.86 5.81
CA HIS A 12 -0.04 15.56 4.43
C HIS A 12 0.34 16.75 3.52
N PRO A 13 0.96 16.52 2.35
CA PRO A 13 1.42 17.61 1.47
C PRO A 13 0.31 18.56 1.00
N ALA A 14 -0.92 18.07 0.90
CA ALA A 14 -2.09 18.87 0.52
C ALA A 14 -2.75 19.58 1.73
N ALA A 15 -2.29 19.36 2.96
CA ALA A 15 -2.83 20.03 4.13
C ALA A 15 -2.35 21.49 4.19
N ARG A 16 -3.22 22.39 4.70
CA ARG A 16 -2.83 23.78 4.95
C ARG A 16 -1.66 23.83 5.95
N PRO A 17 -0.75 24.82 5.84
CA PRO A 17 0.41 24.95 6.75
C PRO A 17 0.03 24.98 8.23
N GLU A 18 -1.16 25.47 8.54
CA GLU A 18 -1.70 25.61 9.90
C GLU A 18 -2.49 24.40 10.38
N ALA A 19 -2.77 23.41 9.49
CA ALA A 19 -3.50 22.20 9.86
C ALA A 19 -2.67 21.33 10.80
N ASP A 20 -3.34 20.61 11.68
CA ASP A 20 -2.70 19.63 12.55
C ASP A 20 -1.96 18.56 11.73
N PRO A 21 -0.84 18.05 12.23
CA PRO A 21 -0.15 16.94 11.59
C PRO A 21 -1.08 15.73 11.43
N SER A 22 -1.09 15.13 10.24
CA SER A 22 -1.82 13.88 9.98
C SER A 22 -1.25 12.69 10.77
N LEU A 23 0.03 12.78 11.19
CA LEU A 23 0.65 11.92 12.20
C LEU A 23 1.24 12.81 13.29
N GLN A 24 0.77 12.61 14.52
CA GLN A 24 1.36 13.17 15.71
C GLN A 24 2.68 12.44 16.03
N PRO A 25 3.59 13.03 16.85
CA PRO A 25 4.82 12.35 17.21
C PRO A 25 4.56 10.92 17.73
N LEU A 26 5.12 9.92 17.04
CA LEU A 26 4.99 8.53 17.41
C LEU A 26 6.32 7.79 17.34
N ASP A 27 6.46 6.79 18.19
CA ASP A 27 7.54 5.83 18.20
C ASP A 27 7.00 4.48 17.71
N LEU A 28 7.72 3.82 16.81
CA LEU A 28 7.33 2.53 16.26
C LEU A 28 8.57 1.77 15.83
N LYS A 29 8.60 0.47 16.12
CA LYS A 29 9.64 -0.44 15.62
C LYS A 29 8.97 -1.62 14.93
N ILE A 30 9.35 -1.90 13.68
CA ILE A 30 8.90 -3.07 12.92
C ILE A 30 10.14 -3.87 12.53
N GLY A 31 10.21 -5.12 12.96
CA GLY A 31 11.34 -6.01 12.67
C GLY A 31 11.32 -6.57 11.25
N ALA A 32 12.46 -7.09 10.81
CA ALA A 32 12.56 -7.76 9.51
C ALA A 32 11.68 -9.01 9.48
N GLY A 33 10.89 -9.18 8.43
CA GLY A 33 9.98 -10.32 8.24
C GLY A 33 8.69 -10.25 9.06
N GLU A 34 8.49 -9.22 9.88
CA GLU A 34 7.22 -9.03 10.59
C GLU A 34 6.06 -8.74 9.61
N GLN A 35 4.88 -9.19 10.01
CA GLN A 35 3.63 -8.89 9.34
C GLN A 35 2.71 -8.12 10.29
N VAL A 36 2.34 -6.92 9.88
CA VAL A 36 1.65 -5.96 10.73
C VAL A 36 0.44 -5.37 10.00
N ALA A 37 -0.72 -5.38 10.63
CA ALA A 37 -1.88 -4.64 10.15
C ALA A 37 -2.02 -3.31 10.92
N VAL A 38 -2.34 -2.25 10.20
CA VAL A 38 -2.65 -0.93 10.75
C VAL A 38 -4.14 -0.69 10.57
N ILE A 39 -4.87 -0.60 11.68
CA ILE A 39 -6.31 -0.35 11.71
C ILE A 39 -6.61 1.02 12.32
N GLY A 40 -7.80 1.53 12.06
CA GLY A 40 -8.29 2.82 12.58
C GLY A 40 -9.28 3.45 11.61
N ALA A 41 -10.04 4.41 12.09
CA ALA A 41 -11.07 5.10 11.33
C ALA A 41 -10.51 5.83 10.09
N SER A 42 -11.40 6.21 9.19
CA SER A 42 -11.04 7.05 8.05
C SER A 42 -10.42 8.36 8.54
N GLY A 43 -9.34 8.80 7.90
CA GLY A 43 -8.60 10.00 8.35
C GLY A 43 -7.66 9.79 9.56
N ALA A 44 -7.58 8.61 10.17
CA ALA A 44 -6.70 8.33 11.30
C ALA A 44 -5.19 8.50 11.01
N GLY A 45 -4.77 8.68 9.74
CA GLY A 45 -3.38 8.87 9.36
C GLY A 45 -2.69 7.61 8.82
N LYS A 46 -3.43 6.51 8.58
CA LYS A 46 -2.90 5.22 8.10
C LYS A 46 -2.09 5.35 6.80
N THR A 47 -2.67 5.97 5.77
CA THR A 47 -1.98 6.22 4.49
C THR A 47 -0.75 7.11 4.66
N THR A 48 -0.81 8.12 5.53
CA THR A 48 0.33 8.98 5.84
C THR A 48 1.47 8.18 6.48
N LEU A 49 1.14 7.28 7.42
CA LEU A 49 2.13 6.37 8.02
C LEU A 49 2.80 5.51 6.94
N LEU A 50 2.01 4.87 6.06
CA LEU A 50 2.58 4.08 4.97
C LEU A 50 3.48 4.91 4.04
N GLN A 51 3.08 6.13 3.69
CA GLN A 51 3.90 7.00 2.84
C GLN A 51 5.23 7.40 3.50
N VAL A 52 5.23 7.60 4.83
CA VAL A 52 6.46 7.84 5.59
C VAL A 52 7.35 6.60 5.57
N LEU A 53 6.79 5.41 5.87
CA LEU A 53 7.52 4.14 5.84
C LEU A 53 8.06 3.81 4.44
N ALA A 54 7.30 4.17 3.38
CA ALA A 54 7.70 4.00 1.98
C ALA A 54 8.78 4.99 1.52
N LEU A 55 9.22 5.88 2.38
CA LEU A 55 10.12 6.99 2.03
C LEU A 55 9.55 7.90 0.92
N ALA A 56 8.25 7.84 0.69
CA ALA A 56 7.55 8.71 -0.25
C ALA A 56 7.31 10.10 0.36
N MET A 57 7.18 10.16 1.68
CA MET A 57 7.00 11.39 2.44
C MET A 57 8.12 11.57 3.47
N ARG A 58 8.71 12.76 3.52
CA ARG A 58 9.68 13.11 4.56
C ARG A 58 8.94 13.49 5.85
N PRO A 59 9.32 12.94 7.02
CA PRO A 59 8.79 13.39 8.30
C PRO A 59 8.97 14.89 8.51
N ALA A 60 7.99 15.54 9.13
CA ALA A 60 8.10 16.95 9.55
C ALA A 60 8.96 17.08 10.82
N ALA A 61 8.95 16.05 11.68
CA ALA A 61 9.77 15.96 12.88
C ALA A 61 10.14 14.51 13.15
N GLY A 62 11.09 14.30 14.05
CA GLY A 62 11.57 12.97 14.43
C GLY A 62 12.54 12.35 13.43
N THR A 63 12.85 11.08 13.64
CA THR A 63 13.81 10.32 12.82
C THR A 63 13.20 8.99 12.39
N LEU A 64 13.27 8.70 11.08
CA LEU A 64 13.02 7.39 10.51
C LEU A 64 14.37 6.74 10.17
N SER A 65 14.55 5.50 10.62
CA SER A 65 15.68 4.64 10.25
C SER A 65 15.20 3.37 9.55
N VAL A 66 15.97 2.89 8.60
CA VAL A 66 15.75 1.64 7.87
C VAL A 66 17.01 0.80 8.06
N GLY A 67 16.95 -0.21 8.98
CA GLY A 67 18.13 -0.79 9.55
C GLY A 67 18.99 0.28 10.24
N GLU A 68 20.28 0.33 9.91
CA GLU A 68 21.20 1.36 10.42
C GLU A 68 21.17 2.67 9.60
N LEU A 69 20.45 2.70 8.49
CA LEU A 69 20.43 3.84 7.58
C LEU A 69 19.42 4.91 8.02
N LYS A 70 19.83 6.17 7.95
CA LYS A 70 18.94 7.34 8.04
C LYS A 70 18.61 7.83 6.64
N PRO A 71 17.48 7.46 6.03
CA PRO A 71 17.20 7.66 4.60
C PRO A 71 17.36 9.11 4.14
N TRP A 72 16.91 10.05 4.97
CA TRP A 72 16.89 11.47 4.63
C TRP A 72 18.25 12.16 4.74
N ALA A 73 19.27 11.47 5.29
CA ALA A 73 20.65 11.91 5.30
C ALA A 73 21.46 11.31 4.11
N LEU A 74 20.86 10.37 3.35
CA LEU A 74 21.54 9.72 2.23
C LEU A 74 21.61 10.62 1.00
N PRO A 75 22.69 10.50 0.18
CA PRO A 75 22.71 11.07 -1.16
C PRO A 75 21.56 10.54 -2.03
N ARG A 76 21.07 11.36 -2.98
CA ARG A 76 19.92 11.01 -3.85
C ARG A 76 20.01 9.59 -4.45
N ARG A 77 21.19 9.20 -4.95
CA ARG A 77 21.40 7.88 -5.55
C ARG A 77 21.25 6.73 -4.53
N ALA A 78 21.76 6.92 -3.32
CA ALA A 78 21.64 5.93 -2.25
C ALA A 78 20.18 5.81 -1.76
N LEU A 79 19.50 6.93 -1.56
CA LEU A 79 18.08 6.95 -1.24
C LEU A 79 17.23 6.27 -2.33
N GLN A 80 17.55 6.48 -3.59
CA GLN A 80 16.85 5.87 -4.72
C GLN A 80 17.04 4.34 -4.76
N ARG A 81 18.27 3.86 -4.46
CA ARG A 81 18.53 2.41 -4.30
C ARG A 81 17.78 1.81 -3.13
N LEU A 82 17.72 2.52 -2.01
CA LEU A 82 16.95 2.08 -0.84
C LEU A 82 15.47 1.99 -1.17
N ARG A 83 14.88 3.00 -1.83
CA ARG A 83 13.50 2.97 -2.32
C ARG A 83 13.22 1.80 -3.27
N GLY A 84 14.19 1.37 -4.06
CA GLY A 84 14.08 0.19 -4.90
C GLY A 84 13.93 -1.14 -4.14
N GLN A 85 14.21 -1.15 -2.84
CA GLN A 85 14.00 -2.30 -1.95
C GLN A 85 12.65 -2.27 -1.22
N LEU A 86 11.82 -1.26 -1.49
CA LEU A 86 10.50 -1.06 -0.94
C LEU A 86 9.46 -1.21 -2.05
N PHE A 87 8.32 -1.78 -1.71
CA PHE A 87 7.16 -1.84 -2.60
C PHE A 87 5.99 -1.15 -1.90
N LEU A 88 5.46 -0.10 -2.51
CA LEU A 88 4.26 0.58 -2.05
C LEU A 88 3.13 0.28 -3.03
N ALA A 89 2.08 -0.39 -2.55
CA ALA A 89 0.82 -0.56 -3.25
C ALA A 89 -0.18 0.45 -2.67
N PRO A 90 -0.50 1.53 -3.37
CA PRO A 90 -1.55 2.45 -2.94
C PRO A 90 -2.92 1.82 -3.13
N GLN A 91 -3.94 2.36 -2.48
CA GLN A 91 -5.33 1.91 -2.53
C GLN A 91 -5.84 1.72 -3.96
N VAL A 92 -5.53 2.66 -4.85
CA VAL A 92 -5.79 2.53 -6.28
C VAL A 92 -4.48 2.18 -6.99
N PRO A 93 -4.34 0.97 -7.55
CA PRO A 93 -3.11 0.56 -8.22
C PRO A 93 -2.80 1.46 -9.43
N PRO A 94 -1.58 2.03 -9.53
CA PRO A 94 -1.18 2.90 -10.63
C PRO A 94 -0.83 2.05 -11.87
N LEU A 95 -1.84 1.49 -12.50
CA LEU A 95 -1.72 0.65 -13.70
C LEU A 95 -2.09 1.48 -14.94
N PRO A 96 -1.17 1.65 -15.91
CA PRO A 96 -1.47 2.39 -17.14
C PRO A 96 -2.58 1.71 -17.95
N PRO A 97 -3.68 2.42 -18.31
CA PRO A 97 -4.89 1.81 -18.88
C PRO A 97 -4.63 1.04 -20.18
N ARG A 98 -3.77 1.56 -21.04
CA ARG A 98 -3.48 0.96 -22.37
C ARG A 98 -2.43 -0.14 -22.34
N GLN A 99 -1.83 -0.41 -21.18
CA GLN A 99 -0.79 -1.42 -21.02
C GLN A 99 -1.41 -2.82 -20.88
N ARG A 100 -0.70 -3.84 -21.33
CA ARG A 100 -1.08 -5.24 -21.04
C ARG A 100 -0.74 -5.59 -19.61
N VAL A 101 -1.54 -6.46 -19.01
CA VAL A 101 -1.38 -6.94 -17.62
C VAL A 101 0.02 -7.52 -17.39
N VAL A 102 0.53 -8.36 -18.29
CA VAL A 102 1.87 -8.92 -18.20
C VAL A 102 2.95 -7.83 -18.02
N THR A 103 2.88 -6.77 -18.81
CA THR A 103 3.84 -5.66 -18.72
C THR A 103 3.64 -4.87 -17.43
N ALA A 104 2.39 -4.64 -17.03
CA ALA A 104 2.06 -3.95 -15.81
C ALA A 104 2.55 -4.70 -14.56
N VAL A 105 2.45 -6.03 -14.52
CA VAL A 105 2.97 -6.87 -13.44
C VAL A 105 4.49 -6.84 -13.43
N LEU A 106 5.15 -7.11 -14.57
CA LEU A 106 6.61 -7.14 -14.66
C LEU A 106 7.26 -5.78 -14.39
N ALA A 107 6.52 -4.68 -14.48
CA ALA A 107 7.00 -3.37 -14.03
C ALA A 107 7.41 -3.35 -12.53
N GLY A 108 6.93 -4.29 -11.72
CA GLY A 108 7.42 -4.50 -10.35
C GLY A 108 8.92 -4.80 -10.25
N ARG A 109 9.55 -5.28 -11.33
CA ARG A 109 11.00 -5.56 -11.39
C ARG A 109 11.87 -4.36 -11.78
N LEU A 110 11.25 -3.28 -12.26
CA LEU A 110 11.99 -2.11 -12.76
C LEU A 110 13.06 -1.58 -11.80
N PRO A 111 12.85 -1.55 -10.46
CA PRO A 111 13.87 -1.08 -9.52
C PRO A 111 15.18 -1.88 -9.53
N ALA A 112 15.15 -3.14 -9.97
CA ALA A 112 16.34 -4.01 -10.07
C ALA A 112 16.98 -4.03 -11.46
N MET A 113 16.37 -3.36 -12.44
CA MET A 113 16.84 -3.39 -13.84
C MET A 113 17.75 -2.21 -14.14
N SER A 114 18.68 -2.41 -15.10
CA SER A 114 19.39 -1.29 -15.73
C SER A 114 18.43 -0.47 -16.61
N LEU A 115 18.77 0.78 -16.90
CA LEU A 115 17.93 1.65 -17.73
C LEU A 115 17.59 1.01 -19.09
N LEU A 116 18.58 0.42 -19.77
CA LEU A 116 18.39 -0.23 -21.05
C LEU A 116 17.45 -1.45 -20.95
N ALA A 117 17.65 -2.28 -19.92
CA ALA A 117 16.77 -3.42 -19.65
C ALA A 117 15.34 -2.97 -19.32
N SER A 118 15.18 -1.88 -18.56
CA SER A 118 13.89 -1.31 -18.21
C SER A 118 13.13 -0.84 -19.46
N VAL A 119 13.79 -0.09 -20.34
CA VAL A 119 13.17 0.36 -21.60
C VAL A 119 12.78 -0.83 -22.47
N ARG A 120 13.66 -1.83 -22.62
CA ARG A 120 13.36 -3.03 -23.40
C ARG A 120 12.19 -3.81 -22.83
N SER A 121 12.07 -3.92 -21.50
CA SER A 121 11.01 -4.69 -20.84
C SER A 121 9.60 -4.11 -21.04
N LEU A 122 9.50 -2.83 -21.36
CA LEU A 122 8.21 -2.19 -21.68
C LEU A 122 7.62 -2.67 -23.01
N PHE A 123 8.48 -3.07 -23.95
CA PHE A 123 8.06 -3.53 -25.28
C PHE A 123 8.11 -5.06 -25.40
N TYR A 124 9.06 -5.70 -24.70
CA TYR A 124 9.29 -7.12 -24.76
C TYR A 124 9.36 -7.69 -23.33
N PRO A 125 8.21 -8.14 -22.77
CA PRO A 125 8.17 -8.75 -21.44
C PRO A 125 9.01 -10.03 -21.46
N SER A 126 10.08 -10.08 -20.67
CA SER A 126 11.11 -11.13 -20.73
C SER A 126 10.84 -12.33 -19.83
N ASP A 127 9.87 -12.23 -18.90
CA ASP A 127 9.59 -13.29 -17.93
C ASP A 127 8.09 -13.45 -17.74
N ILE A 128 7.46 -13.92 -18.80
CA ILE A 128 6.01 -14.20 -18.82
C ILE A 128 5.62 -15.25 -17.78
N PRO A 129 6.37 -16.34 -17.57
CA PRO A 129 6.04 -17.33 -16.52
C PRO A 129 5.96 -16.69 -15.12
N ALA A 130 6.91 -15.88 -14.73
CA ALA A 130 6.86 -15.23 -13.41
C ALA A 130 5.67 -14.26 -13.25
N ALA A 131 5.25 -13.60 -14.34
CA ALA A 131 4.04 -12.79 -14.30
C ALA A 131 2.79 -13.66 -14.18
N HIS A 132 2.73 -14.79 -14.88
CA HIS A 132 1.64 -15.76 -14.79
C HIS A 132 1.52 -16.31 -13.36
N ASP A 133 2.62 -16.83 -12.81
CA ASP A 133 2.64 -17.41 -11.45
C ASP A 133 2.23 -16.38 -10.38
N ALA A 134 2.64 -15.11 -10.55
CA ALA A 134 2.24 -14.05 -9.64
C ALA A 134 0.74 -13.72 -9.74
N LEU A 135 0.16 -13.75 -10.94
CA LEU A 135 -1.26 -13.52 -11.16
C LEU A 135 -2.11 -14.71 -10.71
N ASP A 136 -1.61 -15.94 -10.91
CA ASP A 136 -2.27 -17.17 -10.50
C ASP A 136 -2.52 -17.20 -8.99
N ARG A 137 -1.55 -16.75 -8.18
CA ARG A 137 -1.74 -16.63 -6.73
C ARG A 137 -2.89 -15.71 -6.31
N PHE A 138 -3.32 -14.82 -7.19
CA PHE A 138 -4.44 -13.92 -6.97
C PHE A 138 -5.67 -14.24 -7.83
N ASP A 139 -5.72 -15.43 -8.43
CA ASP A 139 -6.84 -15.90 -9.26
C ASP A 139 -7.21 -14.90 -10.38
N VAL A 140 -6.19 -14.46 -11.14
CA VAL A 140 -6.34 -13.50 -12.24
C VAL A 140 -5.35 -13.77 -13.39
N ALA A 141 -4.85 -15.00 -13.49
CA ALA A 141 -3.88 -15.40 -14.53
C ALA A 141 -4.50 -15.41 -15.95
N ASP A 142 -5.80 -15.66 -16.07
CA ASP A 142 -6.55 -15.60 -17.32
C ASP A 142 -6.50 -14.23 -18.00
N LYS A 143 -6.22 -13.18 -17.25
CA LYS A 143 -6.10 -11.78 -17.72
C LYS A 143 -4.70 -11.39 -18.18
N LEU A 144 -3.72 -12.31 -18.16
CA LEU A 144 -2.30 -12.02 -18.41
C LEU A 144 -2.05 -11.16 -19.67
N PHE A 145 -2.77 -11.42 -20.75
CA PHE A 145 -2.59 -10.70 -22.02
C PHE A 145 -3.66 -9.64 -22.28
N GLU A 146 -4.62 -9.47 -21.36
CA GLU A 146 -5.63 -8.42 -21.44
C GLU A 146 -5.03 -7.04 -21.24
N ARG A 147 -5.78 -6.01 -21.64
CA ARG A 147 -5.43 -4.61 -21.34
C ARG A 147 -6.00 -4.23 -19.99
N VAL A 148 -5.25 -3.41 -19.26
CA VAL A 148 -5.65 -2.92 -17.94
C VAL A 148 -6.99 -2.18 -17.95
N ASP A 149 -7.30 -1.44 -19.02
CA ASP A 149 -8.58 -0.71 -19.15
C ASP A 149 -9.82 -1.63 -19.29
N ARG A 150 -9.62 -2.92 -19.60
CA ARG A 150 -10.69 -3.92 -19.69
C ARG A 150 -10.96 -4.66 -18.38
N LEU A 151 -10.11 -4.47 -17.38
CA LEU A 151 -10.24 -5.11 -16.09
C LEU A 151 -11.32 -4.44 -15.23
N SER A 152 -12.03 -5.22 -14.45
CA SER A 152 -12.87 -4.73 -13.33
C SER A 152 -12.00 -4.06 -12.24
N GLY A 153 -12.64 -3.37 -11.29
CA GLY A 153 -11.95 -2.78 -10.14
C GLY A 153 -11.19 -3.82 -9.32
N GLY A 154 -11.85 -4.94 -9.00
CA GLY A 154 -11.26 -6.04 -8.24
C GLY A 154 -10.12 -6.75 -8.97
N GLU A 155 -10.25 -6.99 -10.30
CA GLU A 155 -9.15 -7.55 -11.09
C GLU A 155 -7.94 -6.61 -11.12
N ARG A 156 -8.16 -5.29 -11.28
CA ARG A 156 -7.06 -4.30 -11.20
C ARG A 156 -6.36 -4.33 -9.85
N GLN A 157 -7.13 -4.46 -8.77
CA GLN A 157 -6.58 -4.56 -7.43
C GLN A 157 -5.69 -5.79 -7.29
N ARG A 158 -6.17 -6.98 -7.70
CA ARG A 158 -5.41 -8.24 -7.67
C ARG A 158 -4.15 -8.19 -8.55
N VAL A 159 -4.23 -7.59 -9.74
CA VAL A 159 -3.07 -7.33 -10.61
C VAL A 159 -2.07 -6.37 -9.92
N GLY A 160 -2.56 -5.36 -9.21
CA GLY A 160 -1.72 -4.45 -8.42
C GLY A 160 -0.94 -5.18 -7.32
N LEU A 161 -1.58 -6.12 -6.63
CA LEU A 161 -0.95 -6.96 -5.60
C LEU A 161 0.07 -7.95 -6.22
N ALA A 162 -0.25 -8.55 -7.36
CA ALA A 162 0.67 -9.45 -8.07
C ALA A 162 2.02 -8.79 -8.41
N ARG A 163 2.06 -7.47 -8.60
CA ARG A 163 3.32 -6.72 -8.80
C ARG A 163 4.28 -6.83 -7.61
N ALA A 164 3.77 -6.98 -6.38
CA ALA A 164 4.62 -7.18 -5.21
C ALA A 164 5.41 -8.48 -5.32
N LEU A 165 4.77 -9.53 -5.85
CA LEU A 165 5.37 -10.86 -5.97
C LEU A 165 6.51 -10.93 -6.99
N VAL A 166 6.52 -10.10 -8.01
CA VAL A 166 7.64 -10.04 -8.97
C VAL A 166 8.69 -8.99 -8.58
N SER A 167 8.37 -8.13 -7.60
CA SER A 167 9.29 -7.10 -7.10
C SER A 167 10.43 -7.72 -6.29
N PRO A 168 11.67 -7.17 -6.36
CA PRO A 168 12.78 -7.55 -5.49
C PRO A 168 12.65 -6.96 -4.06
N ALA A 169 11.56 -6.25 -3.77
CA ALA A 169 11.37 -5.55 -2.51
C ALA A 169 11.30 -6.51 -1.32
N ARG A 170 11.95 -6.10 -0.21
CA ARG A 170 11.95 -6.79 1.08
C ARG A 170 11.02 -6.16 2.10
N LEU A 171 10.46 -5.00 1.79
CA LEU A 171 9.42 -4.35 2.57
C LEU A 171 8.23 -4.06 1.65
N TRP A 172 7.08 -4.63 1.99
CA TRP A 172 5.83 -4.43 1.30
C TRP A 172 4.91 -3.57 2.15
N LEU A 173 4.51 -2.46 1.61
CA LEU A 173 3.62 -1.47 2.21
C LEU A 173 2.37 -1.42 1.35
N VAL A 174 1.24 -1.85 1.90
CA VAL A 174 0.02 -2.06 1.12
C VAL A 174 -1.13 -1.26 1.75
N ASP A 175 -1.64 -0.31 1.00
CA ASP A 175 -2.72 0.57 1.46
C ASP A 175 -4.07 0.02 1.01
N GLU A 176 -4.89 -0.40 1.96
CA GLU A 176 -6.27 -0.88 1.77
C GLU A 176 -6.43 -1.87 0.59
N PRO A 177 -5.72 -3.02 0.60
CA PRO A 177 -5.66 -3.94 -0.54
C PRO A 177 -6.99 -4.56 -0.94
N LEU A 178 -7.99 -4.49 -0.08
CA LEU A 178 -9.24 -5.25 -0.20
C LEU A 178 -10.45 -4.38 -0.57
N SER A 179 -10.28 -3.06 -0.70
CA SER A 179 -11.37 -2.09 -0.84
C SER A 179 -12.26 -2.29 -2.09
N ALA A 180 -11.73 -2.92 -3.13
CA ALA A 180 -12.46 -3.18 -4.38
C ALA A 180 -12.84 -4.67 -4.57
N LEU A 181 -12.68 -5.51 -3.54
CA LEU A 181 -12.89 -6.95 -3.60
C LEU A 181 -14.15 -7.35 -2.82
N ASP A 182 -14.87 -8.34 -3.34
CA ASP A 182 -15.89 -9.02 -2.57
C ASP A 182 -15.27 -9.87 -1.44
N PRO A 183 -16.05 -10.30 -0.44
CA PRO A 183 -15.50 -10.98 0.74
C PRO A 183 -14.69 -12.25 0.46
N VAL A 184 -15.03 -13.00 -0.61
CA VAL A 184 -14.33 -14.25 -0.96
C VAL A 184 -12.95 -13.91 -1.53
N HIS A 185 -12.91 -13.07 -2.55
CA HIS A 185 -11.64 -12.64 -3.17
C HIS A 185 -10.77 -11.81 -2.20
N ALA A 186 -11.38 -11.04 -1.29
CA ALA A 186 -10.65 -10.31 -0.25
C ALA A 186 -9.85 -11.25 0.64
N ARG A 187 -10.48 -12.33 1.14
CA ARG A 187 -9.79 -13.33 1.96
C ARG A 187 -8.68 -14.04 1.19
N GLN A 188 -8.98 -14.52 -0.02
CA GLN A 188 -8.00 -15.18 -0.88
C GLN A 188 -6.78 -14.29 -1.18
N ALA A 189 -7.02 -13.02 -1.52
CA ALA A 189 -5.94 -12.07 -1.81
C ALA A 189 -5.09 -11.78 -0.57
N LEU A 190 -5.71 -11.70 0.61
CA LEU A 190 -5.01 -11.48 1.88
C LEU A 190 -4.13 -12.68 2.23
N ASP A 191 -4.67 -13.90 2.12
CA ASP A 191 -3.96 -15.15 2.37
C ASP A 191 -2.78 -15.31 1.41
N ALA A 192 -2.99 -15.09 0.11
CA ALA A 192 -1.94 -15.13 -0.90
C ALA A 192 -0.80 -14.13 -0.61
N MET A 193 -1.16 -12.89 -0.21
CA MET A 193 -0.20 -11.85 0.08
C MET A 193 0.61 -12.15 1.35
N THR A 194 -0.05 -12.55 2.45
CA THR A 194 0.62 -12.87 3.73
C THR A 194 1.50 -14.11 3.60
N GLN A 195 1.04 -15.13 2.89
CA GLN A 195 1.82 -16.33 2.60
C GLN A 195 3.06 -16.00 1.76
N ALA A 196 2.90 -15.24 0.67
CA ALA A 196 4.02 -14.85 -0.19
C ALA A 196 5.05 -13.99 0.57
N ALA A 197 4.62 -13.12 1.48
CA ALA A 197 5.51 -12.35 2.34
C ALA A 197 6.33 -13.25 3.28
N ARG A 198 5.69 -14.26 3.89
CA ARG A 198 6.37 -15.26 4.74
C ARG A 198 7.40 -16.07 3.96
N GLU A 199 7.02 -16.61 2.81
CA GLU A 199 7.89 -17.41 1.93
C GLU A 199 9.17 -16.66 1.54
N ARG A 200 9.08 -15.33 1.40
CA ARG A 200 10.20 -14.46 1.00
C ARG A 200 10.95 -13.82 2.16
N GLY A 201 10.48 -14.00 3.40
CA GLY A 201 10.98 -13.26 4.55
C GLY A 201 10.81 -11.74 4.40
N ALA A 202 9.81 -11.31 3.64
CA ALA A 202 9.51 -9.89 3.45
C ALA A 202 8.75 -9.34 4.65
N THR A 203 9.10 -8.12 5.06
CA THR A 203 8.31 -7.36 6.03
C THR A 203 7.05 -6.86 5.32
N LEU A 204 5.88 -7.07 5.92
CA LEU A 204 4.59 -6.65 5.36
C LEU A 204 3.88 -5.71 6.34
N VAL A 205 3.55 -4.52 5.88
CA VAL A 205 2.70 -3.57 6.61
C VAL A 205 1.50 -3.22 5.75
N THR A 206 0.31 -3.48 6.27
CA THR A 206 -0.93 -3.30 5.50
C THR A 206 -1.90 -2.44 6.29
N THR A 207 -2.47 -1.40 5.68
CA THR A 207 -3.61 -0.71 6.28
C THR A 207 -4.89 -1.44 5.94
N MET A 208 -5.81 -1.52 6.88
CA MET A 208 -7.06 -2.25 6.72
C MET A 208 -8.23 -1.51 7.37
N HIS A 209 -9.41 -1.59 6.73
CA HIS A 209 -10.69 -1.19 7.31
C HIS A 209 -11.43 -2.37 7.93
N GLN A 210 -11.31 -3.56 7.34
CA GLN A 210 -11.97 -4.78 7.81
C GLN A 210 -11.20 -5.36 8.99
N VAL A 211 -11.65 -5.01 10.21
CA VAL A 211 -10.99 -5.37 11.48
C VAL A 211 -10.91 -6.89 11.62
N ASP A 212 -11.99 -7.61 11.35
CA ASP A 212 -12.04 -9.07 11.49
C ASP A 212 -11.00 -9.77 10.62
N LEU A 213 -10.82 -9.32 9.38
CA LEU A 213 -9.79 -9.87 8.49
C LEU A 213 -8.39 -9.50 8.96
N ALA A 214 -8.20 -8.31 9.52
CA ALA A 214 -6.91 -7.91 10.08
C ALA A 214 -6.52 -8.80 11.26
N LEU A 215 -7.44 -9.01 12.20
CA LEU A 215 -7.25 -9.88 13.37
C LEU A 215 -7.02 -11.35 12.99
N ALA A 216 -7.69 -11.82 11.93
CA ALA A 216 -7.55 -13.21 11.48
C ALA A 216 -6.21 -13.50 10.75
N ALA A 217 -5.64 -12.50 10.05
CA ALA A 217 -4.52 -12.72 9.14
C ALA A 217 -3.16 -12.22 9.67
N PHE A 218 -3.13 -11.26 10.58
CA PHE A 218 -1.90 -10.64 11.06
C PHE A 218 -1.61 -10.95 12.53
N PRO A 219 -0.36 -11.26 12.87
CA PRO A 219 0.03 -11.56 14.25
C PRO A 219 0.16 -10.30 15.13
N ARG A 220 0.25 -9.11 14.54
CA ARG A 220 0.45 -7.83 15.25
C ARG A 220 -0.41 -6.74 14.64
N ILE A 221 -1.07 -5.99 15.51
CA ILE A 221 -2.01 -4.94 15.13
C ILE A 221 -1.57 -3.60 15.71
N LEU A 222 -1.52 -2.59 14.85
CA LEU A 222 -1.35 -1.18 15.22
C LEU A 222 -2.70 -0.48 15.14
N GLY A 223 -3.19 0.04 16.25
CA GLY A 223 -4.38 0.88 16.31
C GLY A 223 -4.00 2.35 16.17
N LEU A 224 -4.42 3.00 15.08
CA LEU A 224 -4.14 4.41 14.83
C LEU A 224 -5.42 5.24 14.95
N ARG A 225 -5.39 6.29 15.79
CA ARG A 225 -6.50 7.22 15.98
C ARG A 225 -5.99 8.66 15.98
N GLU A 226 -6.58 9.52 15.16
CA GLU A 226 -6.27 10.95 15.10
C GLU A 226 -4.76 11.25 14.98
N GLY A 227 -4.08 10.45 14.15
CA GLY A 227 -2.63 10.54 13.93
C GLY A 227 -1.78 9.98 15.05
N ARG A 228 -2.35 9.38 16.10
CA ARG A 228 -1.63 8.81 17.25
C ARG A 228 -1.71 7.30 17.24
N LEU A 229 -0.64 6.65 17.65
CA LEU A 229 -0.63 5.22 17.93
C LEU A 229 -1.34 5.00 19.27
N LEU A 230 -2.57 4.45 19.22
CA LEU A 230 -3.36 4.15 20.41
C LEU A 230 -2.87 2.86 21.09
N PHE A 231 -2.54 1.84 20.29
CA PHE A 231 -1.96 0.59 20.75
C PHE A 231 -1.10 -0.06 19.65
N ASP A 232 -0.19 -0.92 20.09
CA ASP A 232 0.71 -1.74 19.30
C ASP A 232 0.81 -3.09 20.01
N LEU A 233 0.04 -4.08 19.57
CA LEU A 233 -0.18 -5.31 20.33
C LEU A 233 -0.17 -6.55 19.43
N PRO A 234 0.22 -7.72 19.97
CA PRO A 234 -0.12 -9.01 19.39
C PRO A 234 -1.63 -9.15 19.24
N THR A 235 -2.09 -9.81 18.19
CA THR A 235 -3.51 -9.94 17.85
C THR A 235 -4.34 -10.53 18.99
N GLU A 236 -3.79 -11.48 19.74
CA GLU A 236 -4.47 -12.15 20.87
C GLU A 236 -4.75 -11.19 22.04
N GLN A 237 -4.10 -10.04 22.08
CA GLN A 237 -4.28 -9.01 23.11
C GLN A 237 -5.23 -7.88 22.70
N VAL A 238 -5.70 -7.89 21.45
CA VAL A 238 -6.65 -6.88 20.95
C VAL A 238 -8.06 -7.30 21.35
N ASP A 239 -8.60 -6.66 22.35
CA ASP A 239 -9.96 -6.90 22.83
C ASP A 239 -10.98 -5.92 22.24
N ARG A 240 -12.27 -6.22 22.48
CA ARG A 240 -13.37 -5.40 22.01
C ARG A 240 -13.34 -3.98 22.60
N ALA A 241 -12.93 -3.82 23.84
CA ALA A 241 -12.87 -2.51 24.50
C ALA A 241 -11.81 -1.59 23.86
N LEU A 242 -10.68 -2.15 23.42
CA LEU A 242 -9.67 -1.42 22.64
C LEU A 242 -10.21 -1.00 21.27
N LEU A 243 -10.95 -1.86 20.59
CA LEU A 243 -11.56 -1.56 19.30
C LEU A 243 -12.65 -0.48 19.44
N GLU A 244 -13.52 -0.56 20.43
CA GLU A 244 -14.52 0.47 20.72
C GLU A 244 -13.86 1.83 21.02
N ARG A 245 -12.75 1.85 21.74
CA ARG A 245 -11.95 3.07 21.96
C ARG A 245 -11.30 3.60 20.69
N LEU A 246 -10.82 2.71 19.82
CA LEU A 246 -10.19 3.09 18.54
C LEU A 246 -11.20 3.75 17.60
N TYR A 247 -12.43 3.20 17.53
CA TYR A 247 -13.50 3.66 16.65
C TYR A 247 -14.54 4.54 17.36
N ALA A 248 -14.29 4.97 18.61
CA ALA A 248 -15.19 5.89 19.30
C ALA A 248 -15.49 7.12 18.43
N GLN A 249 -16.75 7.39 18.14
CA GLN A 249 -17.31 8.35 17.18
C GLN A 249 -17.40 7.86 15.70
N HIS A 250 -17.00 6.62 15.39
CA HIS A 250 -17.07 6.00 14.06
C HIS A 250 -17.55 4.54 14.21
N GLU A 251 -18.60 4.31 14.99
CA GLU A 251 -19.09 2.96 15.35
C GLU A 251 -19.52 2.16 14.10
N ASP A 252 -20.05 2.84 13.07
CA ASP A 252 -20.43 2.23 11.80
C ASP A 252 -19.25 1.54 11.07
N GLU A 253 -18.02 1.99 11.30
CA GLU A 253 -16.81 1.39 10.71
C GLU A 253 -16.34 0.14 11.48
N LEU A 254 -16.74 -0.02 12.75
CA LEU A 254 -16.38 -1.17 13.58
C LEU A 254 -17.19 -2.42 13.22
N ASP A 255 -18.49 -2.26 12.97
CA ASP A 255 -19.41 -3.38 12.74
C ASP A 255 -19.36 -3.95 11.30
N GLY A 256 -18.40 -3.55 10.49
CA GLY A 256 -18.22 -4.06 9.11
C GLY A 256 -19.40 -3.73 8.19
N GLY A 257 -20.24 -2.79 8.61
CA GLY A 257 -21.39 -2.35 7.84
C GLY A 257 -20.94 -1.84 6.48
N ALA A 258 -21.59 -2.32 5.42
CA ALA A 258 -21.55 -1.70 4.12
C ALA A 258 -22.12 -0.28 4.26
N GLY A 259 -21.27 0.64 4.68
CA GLY A 259 -21.58 2.06 4.68
C GLY A 259 -21.97 2.47 3.26
N PRO A 260 -22.82 3.46 3.09
CA PRO A 260 -23.23 3.90 1.78
C PRO A 260 -21.97 4.19 0.97
N GLN A 261 -21.85 3.48 -0.17
CA GLN A 261 -20.78 3.70 -1.15
C GLN A 261 -20.67 5.22 -1.32
N HIS A 262 -19.51 5.77 -1.01
CA HIS A 262 -19.24 7.18 -1.24
C HIS A 262 -19.72 7.49 -2.65
N ALA A 263 -20.79 8.27 -2.75
CA ALA A 263 -21.27 8.80 -4.00
C ALA A 263 -20.06 9.41 -4.70
N SER A 264 -19.74 8.87 -5.85
CA SER A 264 -18.65 9.31 -6.70
C SER A 264 -18.66 10.83 -6.72
N GLN A 265 -17.62 11.47 -6.21
CA GLN A 265 -17.45 12.91 -6.40
C GLN A 265 -17.56 13.15 -7.91
N PRO A 266 -18.36 14.12 -8.36
CA PRO A 266 -18.48 14.40 -9.77
C PRO A 266 -17.07 14.66 -10.30
N GLN A 267 -16.66 13.84 -11.26
CA GLN A 267 -15.40 14.04 -11.98
C GLN A 267 -15.44 15.49 -12.51
N ALA A 268 -14.45 16.28 -12.10
CA ALA A 268 -14.26 17.61 -12.62
C ALA A 268 -14.30 17.52 -14.15
N ALA A 269 -15.24 18.21 -14.77
CA ALA A 269 -15.43 18.20 -16.21
C ALA A 269 -14.10 18.52 -16.89
N VAL A 270 -13.60 17.58 -17.69
CA VAL A 270 -12.45 17.82 -18.57
C VAL A 270 -12.81 18.98 -19.47
N PRO A 271 -12.09 20.11 -19.49
CA PRO A 271 -12.40 21.21 -20.37
C PRO A 271 -12.32 20.72 -21.83
N ALA A 272 -13.35 21.04 -22.62
CA ALA A 272 -13.41 20.69 -24.03
C ALA A 272 -12.17 21.21 -24.77
N PRO A 273 -11.64 20.46 -25.75
CA PRO A 273 -10.48 20.93 -26.53
C PRO A 273 -10.83 22.21 -27.27
N VAL A 274 -10.04 23.24 -27.05
CA VAL A 274 -10.13 24.50 -27.80
C VAL A 274 -9.69 24.20 -29.23
N VAL A 275 -10.63 24.23 -30.17
CA VAL A 275 -10.33 24.15 -31.61
C VAL A 275 -9.75 25.50 -32.03
N MET A 276 -8.41 25.56 -32.19
CA MET A 276 -7.79 26.71 -32.84
C MET A 276 -8.09 26.67 -34.34
N HIS A 277 -8.89 27.59 -34.81
CA HIS A 277 -9.01 27.87 -36.25
C HIS A 277 -7.81 28.73 -36.67
N CYS A 278 -6.85 28.14 -37.41
CA CYS A 278 -5.86 28.90 -38.13
C CYS A 278 -6.57 29.62 -39.31
N ARG A 279 -6.46 30.92 -39.31
CA ARG A 279 -6.65 31.76 -40.52
C ARG A 279 -5.30 32.01 -41.16
#